data_302a1ff45ca7513eb3b229a13305c3d8
#
_entry.id   302a1ff45ca7513eb3b229a13305c3d8
#
_cell.length_a   1.000
_cell.length_b   1.000
_cell.length_c   1.000
_cell.angle_alpha   90.00
_cell.angle_beta   90.00
_cell.angle_gamma   90.00
#
_symmetry.space_group_name_H-M   'P 1'
#
loop_
_entity.id
_entity.type
_entity.pdbx_description
1 polymer ?
#
loop_
_entity_poly.entity_id
_entity_poly.type
_entity_poly.pdbx_seq_one_letter_code
_entity_poly.pdbx_strand_id
1 'polypeptide(L)'
;MHHHDDYSTLKGKNMSNEILQLYEKVRDDLKFLTASDVRTKIIIVLNDGLKNLGDLKDETNLNSSTILHGMSQLEEKNLIFKQSGGYSLSQTGKIVALNLINLIKASTSLEEIGKIFLKHEISPIPEDLLENIGSLKNSVVVESTPTDVMKPHTVHAELIRESHDVKYISSVYSLKK
;
A
#
# COMPACT_ATOMS: atom_id res chain seq x y z
N MET A 1 -33.89 11.78 -25.65
CA MET A 1 -32.51 11.28 -25.61
C MET A 1 -31.69 12.33 -24.86
N HIS A 2 -31.51 12.19 -23.53
CA HIS A 2 -30.65 12.95 -22.60
C HIS A 2 -31.25 12.90 -21.19
N HIS A 3 -31.12 11.73 -20.52
CA HIS A 3 -31.47 11.63 -19.07
C HIS A 3 -30.56 10.64 -18.32
N HIS A 4 -29.42 10.21 -18.91
CA HIS A 4 -28.53 9.24 -18.24
C HIS A 4 -27.31 9.88 -17.56
N ASP A 5 -26.91 11.11 -17.95
CA ASP A 5 -25.70 11.75 -17.43
C ASP A 5 -25.92 12.45 -16.07
N ASP A 6 -27.16 12.76 -15.71
CA ASP A 6 -27.47 13.54 -14.51
C ASP A 6 -27.45 12.69 -13.22
N TYR A 7 -27.83 11.42 -13.30
CA TYR A 7 -27.84 10.52 -12.12
C TYR A 7 -26.44 10.07 -11.66
N SER A 8 -25.52 9.87 -12.58
CA SER A 8 -24.13 9.51 -12.22
C SER A 8 -23.39 10.67 -11.57
N THR A 9 -23.63 11.90 -12.04
CA THR A 9 -23.03 13.12 -11.51
C THR A 9 -23.58 13.48 -10.11
N LEU A 10 -24.86 13.23 -9.85
CA LEU A 10 -25.49 13.44 -8.54
C LEU A 10 -25.03 12.40 -7.52
N LYS A 11 -24.86 11.14 -7.94
CA LYS A 11 -24.37 10.06 -7.08
C LYS A 11 -22.90 10.28 -6.68
N GLY A 12 -22.06 10.73 -7.60
CA GLY A 12 -20.67 11.08 -7.33
C GLY A 12 -20.52 12.30 -6.40
N LYS A 13 -21.36 13.33 -6.54
CA LYS A 13 -21.35 14.49 -5.64
C LYS A 13 -21.75 14.12 -4.20
N ASN A 14 -22.74 13.23 -4.02
CA ASN A 14 -23.14 12.78 -2.68
C ASN A 14 -22.03 11.95 -2.02
N MET A 15 -21.39 11.03 -2.74
CA MET A 15 -20.30 10.21 -2.23
C MET A 15 -19.09 11.05 -1.81
N SER A 16 -18.67 12.03 -2.62
CA SER A 16 -17.57 12.93 -2.28
C SER A 16 -17.85 13.74 -1.01
N ASN A 17 -19.07 14.26 -0.84
CA ASN A 17 -19.46 14.99 0.36
C ASN A 17 -19.47 14.10 1.60
N GLU A 18 -19.92 12.86 1.48
CA GLU A 18 -19.91 11.88 2.56
C GLU A 18 -18.47 11.57 2.99
N ILE A 19 -17.58 11.29 2.06
CA ILE A 19 -16.16 11.01 2.36
C ILE A 19 -15.47 12.23 2.98
N LEU A 20 -15.77 13.45 2.52
CA LEU A 20 -15.23 14.67 3.13
C LEU A 20 -15.71 14.83 4.59
N GLN A 21 -16.98 14.52 4.89
CA GLN A 21 -17.48 14.55 6.25
C GLN A 21 -16.81 13.50 7.14
N LEU A 22 -16.56 12.28 6.61
CA LEU A 22 -15.82 11.24 7.32
C LEU A 22 -14.38 11.69 7.57
N TYR A 23 -13.70 12.27 6.57
CA TYR A 23 -12.35 12.81 6.70
C TYR A 23 -12.28 13.85 7.83
N GLU A 24 -13.21 14.83 7.89
CA GLU A 24 -13.20 15.83 8.96
C GLU A 24 -13.33 15.22 10.36
N LYS A 25 -14.07 14.11 10.51
CA LYS A 25 -14.19 13.40 11.78
C LYS A 25 -12.91 12.71 12.23
N VAL A 26 -12.11 12.19 11.29
CA VAL A 26 -10.92 11.37 11.58
C VAL A 26 -9.60 12.05 11.23
N ARG A 27 -9.66 13.28 10.74
CA ARG A 27 -8.48 14.05 10.26
C ARG A 27 -7.36 14.08 11.28
N ASP A 28 -7.68 14.31 12.55
CA ASP A 28 -6.65 14.43 13.60
C ASP A 28 -6.03 13.07 13.94
N ASP A 29 -6.79 11.98 13.87
CA ASP A 29 -6.26 10.62 14.04
C ASP A 29 -5.39 10.21 12.84
N LEU A 30 -5.75 10.58 11.62
CA LEU A 30 -4.91 10.39 10.45
C LEU A 30 -3.59 11.17 10.58
N LYS A 31 -3.65 12.45 10.96
CA LYS A 31 -2.45 13.25 11.21
C LYS A 31 -1.61 12.70 12.36
N PHE A 32 -2.24 12.23 13.42
CA PHE A 32 -1.55 11.60 14.53
C PHE A 32 -0.67 10.45 14.05
N LEU A 33 -1.16 9.61 13.17
CA LEU A 33 -0.40 8.47 12.64
C LEU A 33 0.66 8.90 11.62
N THR A 34 0.27 9.68 10.61
CA THR A 34 1.09 9.89 9.42
C THR A 34 2.08 11.06 9.54
N ALA A 35 1.83 12.04 10.43
CA ALA A 35 2.72 13.20 10.62
C ALA A 35 3.90 12.92 11.57
N SER A 36 4.05 11.70 12.10
CA SER A 36 5.14 11.34 12.99
C SER A 36 5.88 10.10 12.48
N ASP A 37 7.08 10.30 11.97
CA ASP A 37 8.00 9.23 11.58
C ASP A 37 8.19 8.19 12.69
N VAL A 38 8.28 8.65 13.93
CA VAL A 38 8.46 7.78 15.12
C VAL A 38 7.29 6.83 15.31
N ARG A 39 6.04 7.35 15.34
CA ARG A 39 4.84 6.54 15.57
C ARG A 39 4.59 5.60 14.40
N THR A 40 4.80 6.08 13.18
CA THR A 40 4.71 5.27 11.97
C THR A 40 5.66 4.09 12.02
N LYS A 41 6.94 4.30 12.31
CA LYS A 41 7.95 3.24 12.42
C LYS A 41 7.62 2.23 13.52
N ILE A 42 7.21 2.69 14.70
CA ILE A 42 6.83 1.80 15.81
C ILE A 42 5.68 0.89 15.41
N ILE A 43 4.61 1.42 14.78
CA ILE A 43 3.47 0.61 14.34
C ILE A 43 3.88 -0.43 13.29
N ILE A 44 4.74 -0.06 12.34
CA ILE A 44 5.25 -0.96 11.32
C ILE A 44 6.03 -2.11 11.95
N VAL A 45 6.96 -1.81 12.84
CA VAL A 45 7.81 -2.83 13.50
C VAL A 45 6.99 -3.74 14.40
N LEU A 46 6.03 -3.19 15.15
CA LEU A 46 5.13 -4.00 16.01
C LEU A 46 4.13 -4.85 15.20
N ASN A 47 3.97 -4.61 13.91
CA ASN A 47 3.14 -5.46 13.07
C ASN A 47 3.68 -6.89 12.94
N ASP A 48 4.99 -7.06 13.09
CA ASP A 48 5.67 -8.36 13.05
C ASP A 48 5.59 -9.14 14.38
N GLY A 49 5.03 -8.52 15.44
CA GLY A 49 4.80 -9.17 16.72
C GLY A 49 5.31 -8.39 17.93
N LEU A 50 5.49 -9.11 19.04
CA LEU A 50 6.02 -8.57 20.30
C LEU A 50 7.45 -8.06 20.10
N LYS A 51 7.72 -6.83 20.56
CA LYS A 51 9.06 -6.22 20.54
C LYS A 51 9.39 -5.58 21.89
N ASN A 52 10.59 -5.77 22.36
CA ASN A 52 11.13 -5.01 23.48
C ASN A 52 11.76 -3.68 23.01
N LEU A 53 12.22 -2.86 23.96
CA LEU A 53 12.81 -1.55 23.62
C LEU A 53 14.11 -1.69 22.80
N GLY A 54 14.89 -2.75 23.03
CA GLY A 54 16.10 -3.04 22.26
C GLY A 54 15.77 -3.32 20.80
N ASP A 55 14.81 -4.24 20.56
CA ASP A 55 14.34 -4.58 19.21
C ASP A 55 13.85 -3.33 18.46
N LEU A 56 13.04 -2.50 19.12
CA LEU A 56 12.54 -1.25 18.54
C LEU A 56 13.66 -0.28 18.18
N LYS A 57 14.71 -0.18 19.03
CA LYS A 57 15.90 0.65 18.71
C LYS A 57 16.61 0.16 17.46
N ASP A 58 16.87 -1.13 17.41
CA ASP A 58 17.66 -1.74 16.35
C ASP A 58 16.94 -1.67 14.99
N GLU A 59 15.61 -1.93 14.99
CA GLU A 59 14.82 -1.93 13.77
C GLU A 59 14.43 -0.54 13.27
N THR A 60 14.22 0.44 14.18
CA THR A 60 13.81 1.81 13.80
C THR A 60 14.98 2.77 13.63
N ASN A 61 16.14 2.44 14.17
CA ASN A 61 17.30 3.32 14.29
C ASN A 61 16.99 4.64 15.04
N LEU A 62 16.13 4.58 16.06
CA LEU A 62 15.74 5.70 16.90
C LEU A 62 16.33 5.55 18.30
N ASN A 63 16.51 6.68 19.01
CA ASN A 63 16.95 6.62 20.40
C ASN A 63 15.81 6.22 21.35
N SER A 64 16.17 5.67 22.53
CA SER A 64 15.21 5.14 23.50
C SER A 64 14.19 6.17 23.98
N SER A 65 14.59 7.42 24.23
CA SER A 65 13.69 8.46 24.72
C SER A 65 12.62 8.81 23.70
N THR A 66 12.99 8.89 22.42
CA THR A 66 12.07 9.14 21.31
C THR A 66 11.08 7.99 21.15
N ILE A 67 11.56 6.74 21.24
CA ILE A 67 10.70 5.55 21.16
C ILE A 67 9.72 5.54 22.33
N LEU A 68 10.20 5.72 23.58
CA LEU A 68 9.34 5.71 24.77
C LEU A 68 8.25 6.79 24.69
N HIS A 69 8.59 7.99 24.23
CA HIS A 69 7.60 9.04 24.00
C HIS A 69 6.56 8.66 22.95
N GLY A 70 6.99 8.13 21.80
CA GLY A 70 6.10 7.66 20.74
C GLY A 70 5.19 6.52 21.21
N MET A 71 5.74 5.58 22.00
CA MET A 71 4.96 4.48 22.59
C MET A 71 3.90 4.98 23.58
N SER A 72 4.25 5.91 24.48
CA SER A 72 3.27 6.51 25.40
C SER A 72 2.08 7.10 24.66
N GLN A 73 2.35 7.84 23.57
CA GLN A 73 1.29 8.42 22.73
C GLN A 73 0.42 7.35 22.02
N LEU A 74 1.02 6.25 21.57
CA LEU A 74 0.30 5.14 20.95
C LEU A 74 -0.52 4.34 21.97
N GLU A 75 -0.04 4.18 23.21
CA GLU A 75 -0.79 3.58 24.32
C GLU A 75 -2.02 4.43 24.68
N GLU A 76 -1.87 5.76 24.78
CA GLU A 76 -2.98 6.69 25.04
C GLU A 76 -4.10 6.58 23.98
N LYS A 77 -3.74 6.27 22.74
CA LYS A 77 -4.69 6.02 21.64
C LYS A 77 -5.16 4.55 21.57
N ASN A 78 -4.77 3.69 22.52
CA ASN A 78 -5.09 2.27 22.54
C ASN A 78 -4.68 1.51 21.26
N LEU A 79 -3.61 1.94 20.60
CA LEU A 79 -3.08 1.27 19.41
C LEU A 79 -2.06 0.20 19.76
N ILE A 80 -1.37 0.36 20.88
CA ILE A 80 -0.42 -0.62 21.43
C ILE A 80 -0.72 -0.86 22.91
N PHE A 81 -0.17 -1.93 23.45
CA PHE A 81 -0.20 -2.21 24.87
C PHE A 81 1.10 -2.88 25.33
N LYS A 82 1.44 -2.65 26.59
CA LYS A 82 2.57 -3.28 27.25
C LYS A 82 2.17 -4.66 27.78
N GLN A 83 3.06 -5.64 27.62
CA GLN A 83 2.91 -6.97 28.18
C GLN A 83 4.25 -7.53 28.65
N SER A 84 4.26 -8.75 29.20
CA SER A 84 5.52 -9.40 29.60
C SER A 84 6.42 -9.57 28.38
N GLY A 85 7.63 -9.02 28.45
CA GLY A 85 8.63 -9.07 27.39
C GLY A 85 8.63 -7.91 26.41
N GLY A 86 7.66 -6.99 26.44
CA GLY A 86 7.68 -5.83 25.55
C GLY A 86 6.33 -5.19 25.25
N TYR A 87 6.16 -4.78 24.00
CA TYR A 87 4.97 -4.11 23.49
C TYR A 87 4.42 -4.84 22.29
N SER A 88 3.11 -4.80 22.12
CA SER A 88 2.40 -5.37 20.97
C SER A 88 1.30 -4.43 20.49
N LEU A 89 0.88 -4.59 19.24
CA LEU A 89 -0.31 -3.92 18.72
C LEU A 89 -1.58 -4.45 19.42
N SER A 90 -2.48 -3.54 19.74
CA SER A 90 -3.87 -3.90 20.07
C SER A 90 -4.60 -4.43 18.84
N GLN A 91 -5.83 -4.93 18.98
CA GLN A 91 -6.66 -5.31 17.84
C GLN A 91 -6.89 -4.13 16.89
N THR A 92 -7.22 -2.95 17.45
CA THR A 92 -7.35 -1.71 16.67
C THR A 92 -6.02 -1.33 16.02
N GLY A 93 -4.92 -1.39 16.76
CA GLY A 93 -3.59 -1.11 16.25
C GLY A 93 -3.20 -2.03 15.10
N LYS A 94 -3.57 -3.31 15.15
CA LYS A 94 -3.33 -4.26 14.05
C LYS A 94 -4.08 -3.88 12.78
N ILE A 95 -5.36 -3.49 12.89
CA ILE A 95 -6.16 -3.02 11.75
C ILE A 95 -5.52 -1.76 11.14
N VAL A 96 -5.14 -0.79 11.99
CA VAL A 96 -4.48 0.44 11.56
C VAL A 96 -3.14 0.14 10.87
N ALA A 97 -2.31 -0.74 11.44
CA ALA A 97 -1.02 -1.13 10.87
C ALA A 97 -1.18 -1.75 9.47
N LEU A 98 -2.13 -2.68 9.30
CA LEU A 98 -2.37 -3.32 8.01
C LEU A 98 -2.76 -2.32 6.91
N ASN A 99 -3.66 -1.37 7.23
CA ASN A 99 -4.07 -0.34 6.26
C ASN A 99 -2.93 0.64 5.95
N LEU A 100 -2.16 1.05 6.95
CA LEU A 100 -0.98 1.89 6.78
C LEU A 100 0.07 1.21 5.88
N ILE A 101 0.36 -0.06 6.13
CA ILE A 101 1.30 -0.85 5.34
C ILE A 101 0.81 -1.01 3.89
N ASN A 102 -0.50 -1.20 3.69
CA ASN A 102 -1.08 -1.25 2.35
C ASN A 102 -0.90 0.07 1.60
N LEU A 103 -1.13 1.21 2.26
CA LEU A 103 -0.90 2.53 1.67
C LEU A 103 0.58 2.73 1.30
N ILE A 104 1.50 2.33 2.17
CA ILE A 104 2.95 2.40 1.90
C ILE A 104 3.31 1.53 0.68
N LYS A 105 2.81 0.30 0.63
CA LYS A 105 3.05 -0.61 -0.51
C LYS A 105 2.47 -0.03 -1.81
N ALA A 106 1.27 0.53 -1.77
CA ALA A 106 0.65 1.17 -2.92
C ALA A 106 1.48 2.37 -3.41
N SER A 107 1.94 3.23 -2.50
CA SER A 107 2.79 4.37 -2.83
C SER A 107 4.11 3.93 -3.46
N THR A 108 4.76 2.88 -2.93
CA THR A 108 5.98 2.31 -3.49
C THR A 108 5.75 1.75 -4.90
N SER A 109 4.67 0.98 -5.08
CA SER A 109 4.32 0.45 -6.41
C SER A 109 4.09 1.56 -7.44
N LEU A 110 3.40 2.64 -7.05
CA LEU A 110 3.17 3.78 -7.93
C LEU A 110 4.45 4.54 -8.27
N GLU A 111 5.43 4.59 -7.38
CA GLU A 111 6.75 5.14 -7.67
C GLU A 111 7.49 4.30 -8.71
N GLU A 112 7.44 2.97 -8.59
CA GLU A 112 8.14 2.02 -9.46
C GLU A 112 7.48 1.91 -10.85
N ILE A 113 6.16 1.75 -10.90
CA ILE A 113 5.42 1.45 -12.14
C ILE A 113 4.49 2.57 -12.63
N GLY A 114 4.38 3.68 -11.90
CA GLY A 114 3.42 4.76 -12.18
C GLY A 114 3.56 5.37 -13.58
N LYS A 115 4.75 5.30 -14.19
CA LYS A 115 4.97 5.76 -15.58
C LYS A 115 4.11 5.03 -16.61
N ILE A 116 3.69 3.80 -16.32
CA ILE A 116 2.77 3.04 -17.18
C ILE A 116 1.43 3.77 -17.25
N PHE A 117 0.92 4.23 -16.11
CA PHE A 117 -0.38 4.89 -16.01
C PHE A 117 -0.41 6.28 -16.66
N LEU A 118 0.75 6.89 -16.93
CA LEU A 118 0.82 8.12 -17.71
C LEU A 118 0.58 7.90 -19.21
N LYS A 119 0.78 6.68 -19.68
CA LYS A 119 0.67 6.30 -21.10
C LYS A 119 -0.56 5.46 -21.43
N HIS A 120 -1.25 4.95 -20.41
CA HIS A 120 -2.37 4.03 -20.57
C HIS A 120 -3.57 4.47 -19.72
N GLU A 121 -4.76 4.31 -20.25
CA GLU A 121 -5.98 4.52 -19.49
C GLU A 121 -6.18 3.42 -18.44
N ILE A 122 -6.61 3.82 -17.24
CA ILE A 122 -6.89 2.89 -16.14
C ILE A 122 -8.37 2.50 -16.05
N SER A 123 -9.25 3.18 -16.79
CA SER A 123 -10.70 2.93 -16.76
C SER A 123 -11.12 1.49 -17.04
N PRO A 124 -10.37 0.67 -17.83
CA PRO A 124 -10.70 -0.74 -18.00
C PRO A 124 -10.29 -1.64 -16.84
N ILE A 125 -9.50 -1.12 -15.88
CA ILE A 125 -9.01 -1.90 -14.74
C ILE A 125 -10.07 -1.86 -13.64
N PRO A 126 -10.53 -3.02 -13.14
CA PRO A 126 -11.45 -3.08 -12.00
C PRO A 126 -10.92 -2.34 -10.78
N GLU A 127 -11.81 -1.63 -10.05
CA GLU A 127 -11.42 -0.82 -8.89
C GLU A 127 -10.75 -1.64 -7.79
N ASP A 128 -11.22 -2.87 -7.55
CA ASP A 128 -10.64 -3.79 -6.56
C ASP A 128 -9.18 -4.17 -6.87
N LEU A 129 -8.79 -4.20 -8.14
CA LEU A 129 -7.39 -4.39 -8.53
C LEU A 129 -6.58 -3.11 -8.32
N LEU A 130 -7.16 -1.94 -8.58
CA LEU A 130 -6.51 -0.64 -8.31
C LEU A 130 -6.32 -0.41 -6.80
N GLU A 131 -7.29 -0.78 -5.97
CA GLU A 131 -7.18 -0.73 -4.51
C GLU A 131 -6.05 -1.63 -3.98
N ASN A 132 -5.76 -2.73 -4.68
CA ASN A 132 -4.70 -3.68 -4.34
C ASN A 132 -3.39 -3.44 -5.10
N ILE A 133 -3.17 -2.25 -5.67
CA ILE A 133 -1.98 -1.92 -6.47
C ILE A 133 -0.67 -2.17 -5.72
N GLY A 134 -0.68 -2.10 -4.39
CA GLY A 134 0.46 -2.42 -3.54
C GLY A 134 0.96 -3.87 -3.66
N SER A 135 0.17 -4.78 -4.22
CA SER A 135 0.60 -6.15 -4.52
C SER A 135 1.65 -6.20 -5.64
N LEU A 136 1.73 -5.15 -6.46
CA LEU A 136 2.71 -5.01 -7.53
C LEU A 136 4.07 -4.48 -7.04
N LYS A 137 4.26 -4.29 -5.74
CA LYS A 137 5.56 -3.98 -5.15
C LYS A 137 6.61 -5.00 -5.61
N ASN A 138 7.76 -4.53 -6.04
CA ASN A 138 8.86 -5.29 -6.64
C ASN A 138 8.56 -5.82 -8.06
N SER A 139 7.51 -5.32 -8.71
CA SER A 139 7.28 -5.64 -10.13
C SER A 139 8.32 -4.95 -11.02
N VAL A 140 8.68 -5.62 -12.09
CA VAL A 140 9.60 -5.09 -13.09
C VAL A 140 8.86 -4.76 -14.36
N VAL A 141 8.98 -3.51 -14.81
CA VAL A 141 8.45 -3.08 -16.11
C VAL A 141 9.52 -3.32 -17.18
N VAL A 142 9.20 -4.13 -18.17
CA VAL A 142 10.09 -4.40 -19.29
C VAL A 142 9.50 -3.76 -20.54
N GLU A 143 10.16 -2.71 -21.04
CA GLU A 143 9.78 -2.03 -22.28
C GLU A 143 10.67 -2.49 -23.44
N SER A 144 10.09 -2.56 -24.64
CA SER A 144 10.85 -2.70 -25.88
C SER A 144 11.63 -1.42 -26.16
N THR A 145 12.79 -1.56 -26.78
CA THR A 145 13.57 -0.43 -27.26
C THR A 145 13.67 -0.47 -28.79
N PRO A 146 14.01 0.64 -29.48
CA PRO A 146 14.22 0.63 -30.92
C PRO A 146 15.27 -0.37 -31.40
N THR A 147 16.23 -0.70 -30.52
CA THR A 147 17.31 -1.67 -30.82
C THR A 147 16.99 -3.10 -30.38
N ASP A 148 15.98 -3.28 -29.50
CA ASP A 148 15.54 -4.59 -29.01
C ASP A 148 14.02 -4.60 -28.81
N VAL A 149 13.30 -4.83 -29.89
CA VAL A 149 11.84 -4.90 -29.91
C VAL A 149 11.34 -6.17 -29.19
N MET A 150 12.15 -7.23 -29.16
CA MET A 150 11.79 -8.52 -28.59
C MET A 150 12.12 -8.64 -27.09
N LYS A 151 12.76 -7.64 -26.48
CA LYS A 151 13.18 -7.67 -25.08
C LYS A 151 12.07 -8.12 -24.11
N PRO A 152 10.81 -7.61 -24.17
CA PRO A 152 9.77 -8.07 -23.27
C PRO A 152 9.46 -9.56 -23.42
N HIS A 153 9.49 -10.10 -24.64
CA HIS A 153 9.25 -11.52 -24.90
C HIS A 153 10.38 -12.40 -24.38
N THR A 154 11.63 -11.96 -24.54
CA THR A 154 12.80 -12.69 -24.08
C THR A 154 12.82 -12.77 -22.55
N VAL A 155 12.67 -11.62 -21.87
CA VAL A 155 12.62 -11.55 -20.40
C VAL A 155 11.45 -12.37 -19.84
N HIS A 156 10.28 -12.29 -20.48
CA HIS A 156 9.12 -13.06 -20.07
C HIS A 156 9.38 -14.59 -20.19
N ALA A 157 10.00 -15.04 -21.29
CA ALA A 157 10.34 -16.45 -21.46
C ALA A 157 11.37 -16.94 -20.43
N GLU A 158 12.31 -16.10 -20.04
CA GLU A 158 13.28 -16.39 -18.98
C GLU A 158 12.61 -16.51 -17.62
N LEU A 159 11.75 -15.56 -17.25
CA LEU A 159 10.99 -15.59 -16.00
C LEU A 159 10.11 -16.84 -15.88
N ILE A 160 9.43 -17.25 -16.96
CA ILE A 160 8.64 -18.48 -16.97
C ILE A 160 9.54 -19.71 -16.74
N ARG A 161 10.71 -19.74 -17.36
CA ARG A 161 11.64 -20.89 -17.24
C ARG A 161 12.19 -21.05 -15.82
N GLU A 162 12.41 -19.95 -15.12
CA GLU A 162 12.98 -19.92 -13.77
C GLU A 162 11.93 -20.06 -12.65
N SER A 163 10.64 -19.92 -12.98
CA SER A 163 9.56 -19.92 -12.01
C SER A 163 8.97 -21.32 -11.80
N HIS A 164 8.69 -21.65 -10.53
CA HIS A 164 7.97 -22.89 -10.16
C HIS A 164 6.43 -22.75 -10.28
N ASP A 165 5.91 -21.54 -10.16
CA ASP A 165 4.48 -21.22 -10.30
C ASP A 165 4.33 -19.94 -11.12
N VAL A 166 3.52 -19.99 -12.17
CA VAL A 166 3.32 -18.88 -13.11
C VAL A 166 1.84 -18.59 -13.24
N LYS A 167 1.44 -17.37 -12.89
CA LYS A 167 0.13 -16.81 -13.21
C LYS A 167 0.31 -15.82 -14.36
N TYR A 168 -0.33 -16.11 -15.49
CA TYR A 168 -0.13 -15.36 -16.72
C TYR A 168 -1.42 -14.72 -17.23
N ILE A 169 -1.36 -13.44 -17.54
CA ILE A 169 -2.43 -12.70 -18.26
C ILE A 169 -1.81 -12.08 -19.49
N SER A 170 -2.36 -12.39 -20.66
CA SER A 170 -1.92 -11.81 -21.92
C SER A 170 -3.08 -11.37 -22.78
N SER A 171 -2.93 -10.22 -23.41
CA SER A 171 -3.82 -9.74 -24.47
C SER A 171 -3.46 -10.30 -25.85
N VAL A 172 -2.33 -11.02 -25.97
CA VAL A 172 -1.83 -11.57 -27.24
C VAL A 172 -1.91 -13.09 -27.20
N TYR A 173 -2.71 -13.67 -28.08
CA TYR A 173 -2.75 -15.12 -28.32
C TYR A 173 -1.82 -15.47 -29.47
N SER A 174 -0.76 -16.23 -29.20
CA SER A 174 0.01 -16.89 -30.25
C SER A 174 -0.61 -18.26 -30.49
N LEU A 175 -1.39 -18.38 -31.56
CA LEU A 175 -1.81 -19.69 -32.07
C LEU A 175 -0.59 -20.34 -32.73
N LYS A 176 0.08 -21.25 -32.02
CA LYS A 176 0.97 -22.20 -32.71
C LYS A 176 0.10 -23.10 -33.58
N LYS A 177 0.28 -23.00 -34.90
CA LYS A 177 -0.12 -24.06 -35.84
C LYS A 177 0.79 -25.26 -35.72
#